data_f71fb80f096d283a2ec24c27ed2d2d89
#
_entry.id   f71fb80f096d283a2ec24c27ed2d2d89
#
_cell.length_a   1.000
_cell.length_b   1.000
_cell.length_c   1.000
_cell.angle_alpha   90.00
_cell.angle_beta   90.00
_cell.angle_gamma   90.00
#
_symmetry.space_group_name_H-M   'P 1'
#
loop_
_entity.id
_entity.type
_entity.pdbx_description
1 polymer ?
#
loop_
_entity_poly.entity_id
_entity_poly.type
_entity_poly.pdbx_seq_one_letter_code
_entity_poly.pdbx_strand_id
1 'polypeptide(L)'
;MGFAHYKQSIRVVELLEKDGKGLNLTWEVRDGIVNHRTSGNPSTLEGKAVRLSDKIAYINHDIDDGIRAGILKESDIPSEYTYVLGNSTKERLNTMISDIVVNSLGKNDIVMSEPVHKAMTDLRKFMFESLYLNPTAKSEEAKADKLITELYRY
;
A
#
# COMPACT_ATOMS: atom_id res chain seq x y z
N MET A 1 -1.20 1.82 -24.44
CA MET A 1 -1.79 1.16 -23.24
C MET A 1 -0.93 1.53 -22.05
N GLY A 2 -1.52 2.05 -20.95
CA GLY A 2 -0.76 2.38 -19.74
C GLY A 2 -0.33 1.13 -18.96
N PHE A 3 0.75 1.23 -18.18
CA PHE A 3 1.19 0.18 -17.26
C PHE A 3 0.17 -0.03 -16.14
N ALA A 4 -0.11 -1.29 -15.82
CA ALA A 4 -0.99 -1.68 -14.72
C ALA A 4 -0.33 -2.83 -13.93
N HIS A 5 0.25 -2.51 -12.75
CA HIS A 5 1.02 -3.45 -11.94
C HIS A 5 0.27 -4.76 -11.66
N TYR A 6 -1.00 -4.69 -11.29
CA TYR A 6 -1.81 -5.88 -10.98
C TYR A 6 -2.00 -6.83 -12.18
N LYS A 7 -2.08 -6.28 -13.41
CA LYS A 7 -2.11 -7.09 -14.63
C LYS A 7 -0.75 -7.68 -14.94
N GLN A 8 0.31 -6.90 -14.73
CA GLN A 8 1.66 -7.39 -14.89
C GLN A 8 2.01 -8.47 -13.87
N SER A 9 1.55 -8.34 -12.62
CA SER A 9 1.72 -9.38 -11.60
C SER A 9 1.12 -10.72 -12.03
N ILE A 10 -0.09 -10.71 -12.60
CA ILE A 10 -0.68 -11.94 -13.17
C ILE A 10 0.16 -12.50 -14.30
N ARG A 11 0.64 -11.65 -15.20
CA ARG A 11 1.52 -12.11 -16.29
C ARG A 11 2.81 -12.76 -15.74
N VAL A 12 3.38 -12.18 -14.70
CA VAL A 12 4.58 -12.75 -14.05
C VAL A 12 4.29 -14.14 -13.52
N VAL A 13 3.26 -14.30 -12.70
CA VAL A 13 2.98 -15.58 -12.01
C VAL A 13 2.40 -16.66 -12.94
N GLU A 14 1.77 -16.28 -14.04
CA GLU A 14 1.17 -17.24 -14.99
C GLU A 14 2.08 -17.61 -16.15
N LEU A 15 2.93 -16.68 -16.60
CA LEU A 15 3.64 -16.85 -17.87
C LEU A 15 5.17 -16.75 -17.75
N LEU A 16 5.72 -15.98 -16.79
CA LEU A 16 7.15 -15.71 -16.75
C LEU A 16 7.89 -16.60 -15.74
N GLU A 17 7.26 -16.88 -14.62
CA GLU A 17 7.87 -17.71 -13.58
C GLU A 17 8.13 -19.15 -14.06
N LYS A 18 9.08 -19.81 -13.42
CA LYS A 18 9.49 -21.20 -13.71
C LYS A 18 9.81 -21.44 -15.19
N ASP A 19 10.63 -20.58 -15.77
CA ASP A 19 11.06 -20.69 -17.17
C ASP A 19 9.88 -20.71 -18.15
N GLY A 20 8.90 -19.85 -17.92
CA GLY A 20 7.73 -19.71 -18.78
C GLY A 20 6.59 -20.69 -18.54
N LYS A 21 6.67 -21.49 -17.46
CA LYS A 21 5.63 -22.49 -17.11
C LYS A 21 4.57 -21.94 -16.16
N GLY A 22 4.86 -20.81 -15.51
CA GLY A 22 4.02 -20.23 -14.49
C GLY A 22 4.01 -20.99 -13.18
N LEU A 23 3.39 -20.39 -12.15
CA LEU A 23 3.37 -20.93 -10.79
C LEU A 23 2.20 -21.90 -10.52
N ASN A 24 1.26 -22.06 -11.47
CA ASN A 24 0.06 -22.88 -11.31
C ASN A 24 -0.73 -22.53 -10.02
N LEU A 25 -0.98 -21.24 -9.80
CA LEU A 25 -1.72 -20.74 -8.64
C LEU A 25 -3.20 -21.05 -8.74
N THR A 26 -3.85 -21.23 -7.59
CA THR A 26 -5.30 -21.39 -7.54
C THR A 26 -6.02 -20.10 -7.96
N TRP A 27 -7.30 -20.21 -8.29
CA TRP A 27 -8.11 -19.06 -8.69
C TRP A 27 -8.17 -17.99 -7.58
N GLU A 28 -8.29 -18.41 -6.31
CA GLU A 28 -8.38 -17.53 -5.15
C GLU A 28 -7.13 -16.64 -5.01
N VAL A 29 -5.96 -17.23 -5.17
CA VAL A 29 -4.69 -16.48 -5.12
C VAL A 29 -4.59 -15.50 -6.28
N ARG A 30 -5.00 -15.91 -7.49
CA ARG A 30 -5.01 -15.05 -8.67
C ARG A 30 -6.01 -13.90 -8.54
N ASP A 31 -7.19 -14.16 -7.99
CA ASP A 31 -8.20 -13.15 -7.67
C ASP A 31 -7.63 -12.13 -6.68
N GLY A 32 -6.98 -12.58 -5.62
CA GLY A 32 -6.30 -11.72 -4.65
C GLY A 32 -5.24 -10.83 -5.32
N ILE A 33 -4.39 -11.40 -6.18
CA ILE A 33 -3.36 -10.64 -6.92
C ILE A 33 -3.99 -9.56 -7.83
N VAL A 34 -5.04 -9.86 -8.56
CA VAL A 34 -5.69 -8.89 -9.47
C VAL A 34 -6.38 -7.77 -8.69
N ASN A 35 -6.98 -8.12 -7.55
CA ASN A 35 -7.90 -7.25 -6.83
C ASN A 35 -7.30 -6.60 -5.57
N HIS A 36 -5.97 -6.73 -5.28
CA HIS A 36 -5.37 -6.10 -4.09
C HIS A 36 -5.37 -4.57 -4.14
N ARG A 37 -5.41 -3.98 -5.33
CA ARG A 37 -5.42 -2.52 -5.53
C ARG A 37 -6.57 -1.82 -4.82
N THR A 38 -6.45 -0.50 -4.59
CA THR A 38 -7.44 0.31 -3.87
C THR A 38 -8.86 0.19 -4.45
N SER A 39 -9.01 0.17 -5.77
CA SER A 39 -10.30 0.03 -6.46
C SER A 39 -10.72 -1.42 -6.71
N GLY A 40 -9.90 -2.41 -6.30
CA GLY A 40 -10.24 -3.81 -6.41
C GLY A 40 -11.10 -4.29 -5.24
N ASN A 41 -11.76 -5.43 -5.42
CA ASN A 41 -12.53 -6.09 -4.39
C ASN A 41 -12.32 -7.60 -4.48
N PRO A 42 -11.34 -8.16 -3.74
CA PRO A 42 -11.09 -9.60 -3.71
C PRO A 42 -12.32 -10.37 -3.24
N SER A 43 -12.55 -11.53 -3.84
CA SER A 43 -13.71 -12.37 -3.54
C SER A 43 -13.54 -13.20 -2.27
N THR A 44 -12.30 -13.45 -1.84
CA THR A 44 -11.98 -14.25 -0.66
C THR A 44 -11.64 -13.39 0.55
N LEU A 45 -11.81 -13.92 1.75
CA LEU A 45 -11.43 -13.22 2.99
C LEU A 45 -9.92 -13.00 3.07
N GLU A 46 -9.13 -13.97 2.61
CA GLU A 46 -7.67 -13.89 2.52
C GLU A 46 -7.24 -12.75 1.59
N GLY A 47 -7.85 -12.66 0.41
CA GLY A 47 -7.59 -11.57 -0.53
C GLY A 47 -7.96 -10.20 0.05
N LYS A 48 -9.08 -10.10 0.78
CA LYS A 48 -9.48 -8.87 1.49
C LYS A 48 -8.49 -8.50 2.60
N ALA A 49 -8.02 -9.50 3.37
CA ALA A 49 -7.00 -9.30 4.41
C ALA A 49 -5.70 -8.77 3.80
N VAL A 50 -5.20 -9.40 2.73
CA VAL A 50 -4.00 -8.96 2.00
C VAL A 50 -4.18 -7.53 1.48
N ARG A 51 -5.33 -7.19 0.90
CA ARG A 51 -5.63 -5.85 0.40
C ARG A 51 -5.57 -4.77 1.48
N LEU A 52 -6.07 -5.05 2.69
CA LEU A 52 -5.97 -4.11 3.82
C LEU A 52 -4.55 -4.04 4.37
N SER A 53 -3.87 -5.18 4.48
CA SER A 53 -2.47 -5.24 4.93
C SER A 53 -1.55 -4.44 4.00
N ASP A 54 -1.72 -4.56 2.68
CA ASP A 54 -0.99 -3.80 1.67
C ASP A 54 -1.16 -2.28 1.88
N LYS A 55 -2.38 -1.81 2.10
CA LYS A 55 -2.65 -0.39 2.38
C LYS A 55 -1.98 0.10 3.67
N ILE A 56 -2.07 -0.69 4.73
CA ILE A 56 -1.47 -0.36 6.03
C ILE A 56 0.06 -0.30 5.91
N ALA A 57 0.65 -1.31 5.26
CA ALA A 57 2.08 -1.37 5.04
C ALA A 57 2.56 -0.17 4.21
N TYR A 58 1.88 0.12 3.09
CA TYR A 58 2.23 1.21 2.19
C TYR A 58 2.29 2.56 2.90
N ILE A 59 1.23 2.93 3.64
CA ILE A 59 1.17 4.21 4.34
C ILE A 59 2.31 4.34 5.36
N ASN A 60 2.58 3.28 6.13
CA ASN A 60 3.61 3.33 7.16
C ASN A 60 5.02 3.35 6.58
N HIS A 61 5.27 2.60 5.50
CA HIS A 61 6.55 2.66 4.79
C HIS A 61 6.79 4.03 4.15
N ASP A 62 5.77 4.63 3.55
CA ASP A 62 5.89 5.97 2.97
C ASP A 62 6.23 7.02 4.03
N ILE A 63 5.64 6.93 5.23
CA ILE A 63 5.98 7.81 6.37
C ILE A 63 7.45 7.60 6.77
N ASP A 64 7.87 6.37 7.00
CA ASP A 64 9.23 6.04 7.40
C ASP A 64 10.25 6.50 6.35
N ASP A 65 9.96 6.33 5.07
CA ASP A 65 10.80 6.76 3.96
C ASP A 65 10.85 8.29 3.85
N GLY A 66 9.71 8.98 4.02
CA GLY A 66 9.65 10.44 4.05
C GLY A 66 10.46 11.04 5.19
N ILE A 67 10.41 10.42 6.37
CA ILE A 67 11.22 10.82 7.55
C ILE A 67 12.71 10.57 7.27
N ARG A 68 13.06 9.41 6.74
CA ARG A 68 14.46 9.05 6.40
C ARG A 68 15.04 9.98 5.35
N ALA A 69 14.24 10.41 4.38
CA ALA A 69 14.62 11.37 3.36
C ALA A 69 14.68 12.82 3.87
N GLY A 70 14.27 13.09 5.12
CA GLY A 70 14.24 14.44 5.69
C GLY A 70 13.16 15.35 5.09
N ILE A 71 12.18 14.79 4.38
CA ILE A 71 11.07 15.51 3.75
C ILE A 71 9.92 15.70 4.73
N LEU A 72 9.73 14.75 5.65
CA LEU A 72 8.67 14.70 6.65
C LEU A 72 9.28 14.52 8.04
N LYS A 73 8.60 15.02 9.06
CA LYS A 73 8.84 14.66 10.46
C LYS A 73 7.57 14.03 11.03
N GLU A 74 7.70 13.16 12.02
CA GLU A 74 6.54 12.59 12.72
C GLU A 74 5.61 13.69 13.27
N SER A 75 6.18 14.81 13.75
CA SER A 75 5.43 15.98 14.24
C SER A 75 4.63 16.73 13.18
N ASP A 76 4.89 16.49 11.91
CA ASP A 76 4.17 17.17 10.81
C ASP A 76 2.85 16.45 10.49
N ILE A 77 2.68 15.23 10.98
CA ILE A 77 1.44 14.47 10.81
C ILE A 77 0.35 15.12 11.66
N PRO A 78 -0.79 15.52 11.08
CA PRO A 78 -1.87 16.19 11.81
C PRO A 78 -2.36 15.40 13.01
N SER A 79 -2.55 16.10 14.14
CA SER A 79 -2.94 15.50 15.42
C SER A 79 -4.29 14.77 15.35
N GLU A 80 -5.17 15.17 14.46
CA GLU A 80 -6.46 14.49 14.23
C GLU A 80 -6.29 13.04 13.75
N TYR A 81 -5.22 12.73 13.01
CA TYR A 81 -4.93 11.37 12.57
C TYR A 81 -4.16 10.60 13.63
N THR A 82 -3.18 11.25 14.28
CA THR A 82 -2.38 10.60 15.32
C THR A 82 -3.19 10.30 16.58
N TYR A 83 -4.21 11.08 16.88
CA TYR A 83 -5.13 10.80 17.99
C TYR A 83 -5.88 9.47 17.80
N VAL A 84 -6.27 9.14 16.57
CA VAL A 84 -7.01 7.91 16.27
C VAL A 84 -6.05 6.74 16.02
N LEU A 85 -4.97 6.97 15.29
CA LEU A 85 -4.10 5.90 14.79
C LEU A 85 -2.88 5.64 15.66
N GLY A 86 -2.42 6.62 16.43
CA GLY A 86 -1.18 6.58 17.21
C GLY A 86 -0.08 7.50 16.67
N ASN A 87 0.91 7.79 17.53
CA ASN A 87 1.96 8.78 17.31
C ASN A 87 3.28 8.15 16.78
N SER A 88 3.27 6.86 16.48
CA SER A 88 4.44 6.16 15.96
C SER A 88 4.01 5.06 14.98
N THR A 89 4.90 4.63 14.12
CA THR A 89 4.68 3.49 13.21
C THR A 89 4.18 2.25 13.96
N LYS A 90 4.78 1.97 15.14
CA LYS A 90 4.36 0.83 15.97
C LYS A 90 2.91 0.98 16.47
N GLU A 91 2.55 2.15 16.97
CA GLU A 91 1.18 2.41 17.45
C GLU A 91 0.18 2.37 16.31
N ARG A 92 0.48 3.02 15.17
CA ARG A 92 -0.38 3.00 13.98
C ARG A 92 -0.64 1.58 13.49
N LEU A 93 0.39 0.77 13.35
CA LEU A 93 0.25 -0.64 12.95
C LEU A 93 -0.62 -1.42 13.94
N ASN A 94 -0.32 -1.28 15.24
CA ASN A 94 -1.08 -1.99 16.28
C ASN A 94 -2.56 -1.57 16.28
N THR A 95 -2.85 -0.29 16.19
CA THR A 95 -4.23 0.23 16.17
C THR A 95 -4.99 -0.30 14.96
N MET A 96 -4.45 -0.16 13.74
CA MET A 96 -5.13 -0.58 12.53
C MET A 96 -5.32 -2.09 12.45
N ILE A 97 -4.32 -2.88 12.83
CA ILE A 97 -4.41 -4.34 12.82
C ILE A 97 -5.40 -4.83 13.87
N SER A 98 -5.32 -4.32 15.11
CA SER A 98 -6.24 -4.70 16.19
C SER A 98 -7.68 -4.31 15.84
N ASP A 99 -7.89 -3.15 15.27
CA ASP A 99 -9.22 -2.68 14.83
C ASP A 99 -9.82 -3.64 13.78
N ILE A 100 -9.04 -4.02 12.75
CA ILE A 100 -9.50 -4.99 11.74
C ILE A 100 -9.85 -6.33 12.39
N VAL A 101 -8.98 -6.86 13.25
CA VAL A 101 -9.23 -8.14 13.92
C VAL A 101 -10.53 -8.10 14.72
N VAL A 102 -10.68 -7.09 15.58
CA VAL A 102 -11.88 -6.98 16.44
C VAL A 102 -13.15 -6.80 15.62
N ASN A 103 -13.11 -5.96 14.58
CA ASN A 103 -14.29 -5.67 13.77
C ASN A 103 -14.65 -6.77 12.77
N SER A 104 -13.73 -7.69 12.46
CA SER A 104 -13.95 -8.79 11.53
C SER A 104 -14.37 -10.10 12.22
N LEU A 105 -14.12 -10.23 13.53
CA LEU A 105 -14.47 -11.44 14.28
C LEU A 105 -15.96 -11.79 14.15
N GLY A 106 -16.24 -13.03 13.73
CA GLY A 106 -17.59 -13.54 13.54
C GLY A 106 -18.33 -13.01 12.31
N LYS A 107 -17.68 -12.21 11.45
CA LYS A 107 -18.24 -11.72 10.20
C LYS A 107 -17.67 -12.49 9.00
N ASN A 108 -18.46 -12.62 7.96
CA ASN A 108 -17.99 -13.13 6.66
C ASN A 108 -17.41 -11.98 5.81
N ASP A 109 -16.64 -11.11 6.44
CA ASP A 109 -15.94 -9.99 5.80
C ASP A 109 -14.73 -9.55 6.63
N ILE A 110 -13.77 -8.90 5.98
CA ILE A 110 -12.62 -8.26 6.63
C ILE A 110 -12.84 -6.75 6.58
N VAL A 111 -13.10 -6.17 7.73
CA VAL A 111 -13.54 -4.78 7.85
C VAL A 111 -12.75 -4.01 8.91
N MET A 112 -12.65 -2.72 8.69
CA MET A 112 -12.10 -1.74 9.63
C MET A 112 -13.25 -0.87 10.14
N SER A 113 -13.18 -0.40 11.39
CA SER A 113 -14.15 0.55 11.90
C SER A 113 -14.13 1.87 11.14
N GLU A 114 -15.26 2.55 11.07
CA GLU A 114 -15.39 3.83 10.35
C GLU A 114 -14.36 4.89 10.82
N PRO A 115 -14.14 5.13 12.14
CA PRO A 115 -13.17 6.12 12.59
C PRO A 115 -11.74 5.81 12.14
N VAL A 116 -11.31 4.55 12.25
CA VAL A 116 -9.95 4.13 11.87
C VAL A 116 -9.79 4.14 10.35
N HIS A 117 -10.80 3.69 9.60
CA HIS A 117 -10.80 3.73 8.14
C HIS A 117 -10.72 5.16 7.61
N LYS A 118 -11.50 6.08 8.21
CA LYS A 118 -11.47 7.50 7.84
C LYS A 118 -10.09 8.10 8.11
N ALA A 119 -9.57 7.93 9.33
CA ALA A 119 -8.25 8.46 9.70
C ALA A 119 -7.13 7.92 8.81
N MET A 120 -7.16 6.62 8.47
CA MET A 120 -6.20 6.00 7.53
C MET A 120 -6.31 6.62 6.13
N THR A 121 -7.53 6.85 5.65
CA THR A 121 -7.77 7.43 4.31
C THR A 121 -7.29 8.88 4.24
N ASP A 122 -7.57 9.66 5.27
CA ASP A 122 -7.17 11.06 5.37
C ASP A 122 -5.64 11.19 5.54
N LEU A 123 -5.03 10.32 6.36
CA LEU A 123 -3.57 10.23 6.47
C LEU A 123 -2.91 9.91 5.12
N ARG A 124 -3.47 8.98 4.36
CA ARG A 124 -2.97 8.69 3.02
C ARG A 124 -3.04 9.89 2.08
N LYS A 125 -4.13 10.66 2.16
CA LYS A 125 -4.28 11.89 1.38
C LYS A 125 -3.23 12.93 1.78
N PHE A 126 -3.04 13.13 3.09
CA PHE A 126 -1.99 14.00 3.61
C PHE A 126 -0.60 13.58 3.10
N MET A 127 -0.28 12.28 3.13
CA MET A 127 0.99 11.76 2.61
C MET A 127 1.15 12.03 1.10
N PHE A 128 0.06 11.87 0.34
CA PHE A 128 0.12 12.19 -1.09
C PHE A 128 0.48 13.66 -1.32
N GLU A 129 -0.14 14.57 -0.61
CA GLU A 129 0.08 16.02 -0.74
C GLU A 129 1.47 16.43 -0.21
N SER A 130 1.90 15.88 0.93
CA SER A 130 3.12 16.28 1.62
C SER A 130 4.39 15.63 1.08
N LEU A 131 4.32 14.40 0.57
CA LEU A 131 5.46 13.64 0.09
C LEU A 131 5.53 13.62 -1.43
N TYR A 132 4.50 13.11 -2.11
CA TYR A 132 4.55 12.90 -3.56
C TYR A 132 4.48 14.21 -4.38
N LEU A 133 3.81 15.25 -3.85
CA LEU A 133 3.79 16.57 -4.50
C LEU A 133 4.90 17.49 -4.01
N ASN A 134 5.77 17.03 -3.10
CA ASN A 134 6.86 17.81 -2.56
C ASN A 134 7.88 18.16 -3.66
N PRO A 135 8.25 19.45 -3.85
CA PRO A 135 9.22 19.85 -4.87
C PRO A 135 10.59 19.18 -4.72
N THR A 136 11.05 18.92 -3.49
CA THR A 136 12.32 18.24 -3.22
C THR A 136 12.28 16.80 -3.70
N ALA A 137 11.20 16.06 -3.41
CA ALA A 137 11.02 14.70 -3.91
C ALA A 137 10.98 14.68 -5.44
N LYS A 138 10.23 15.61 -6.06
CA LYS A 138 10.13 15.72 -7.52
C LYS A 138 11.44 16.06 -8.23
N SER A 139 12.34 16.79 -7.58
CA SER A 139 13.64 17.10 -8.18
C SER A 139 14.51 15.85 -8.41
N GLU A 140 14.31 14.80 -7.60
CA GLU A 140 15.05 13.54 -7.71
C GLU A 140 14.44 12.60 -8.77
N GLU A 141 13.16 12.75 -9.12
CA GLU A 141 12.49 11.92 -10.14
C GLU A 141 13.21 11.95 -11.47
N ALA A 142 13.67 13.13 -11.91
CA ALA A 142 14.38 13.27 -13.18
C ALA A 142 15.72 12.53 -13.21
N LYS A 143 16.42 12.44 -12.06
CA LYS A 143 17.65 11.65 -11.94
C LYS A 143 17.35 10.16 -11.99
N ALA A 144 16.29 9.71 -11.30
CA ALA A 144 15.85 8.32 -11.32
C ALA A 144 15.42 7.88 -12.73
N ASP A 145 14.64 8.70 -13.42
CA ASP A 145 14.20 8.44 -14.81
C ASP A 145 15.40 8.28 -15.75
N LYS A 146 16.36 9.21 -15.67
CA LYS A 146 17.59 9.14 -16.46
C LYS A 146 18.37 7.86 -16.15
N LEU A 147 18.59 7.54 -14.89
CA LEU A 147 19.33 6.35 -14.47
C LEU A 147 18.67 5.06 -14.97
N ILE A 148 17.37 4.91 -14.77
CA ILE A 148 16.60 3.74 -15.23
C ILE A 148 16.65 3.63 -16.76
N THR A 149 16.47 4.75 -17.45
CA THR A 149 16.51 4.77 -18.91
C THR A 149 17.89 4.37 -19.46
N GLU A 150 18.96 4.86 -18.84
CA GLU A 150 20.34 4.50 -19.24
C GLU A 150 20.64 3.03 -18.97
N LEU A 151 20.25 2.51 -17.79
CA LEU A 151 20.40 1.08 -17.47
C LEU A 151 19.63 0.16 -18.41
N TYR A 152 18.43 0.58 -18.83
CA TYR A 152 17.62 -0.22 -19.76
C TYR A 152 18.21 -0.26 -21.19
N ARG A 153 18.98 0.76 -21.57
CA ARG A 153 19.62 0.87 -22.90
C ARG A 153 20.98 0.20 -22.96
N TYR A 154 21.59 -0.08 -21.79
CA TYR A 154 22.88 -0.75 -21.67
C TYR A 154 22.73 -2.25 -21.93
#